data_0b7bd1e628149f6e02d2ab5f345f187d
#
_entry.id   0b7bd1e628149f6e02d2ab5f345f187d
#
_cell.length_a   1.000
_cell.length_b   1.000
_cell.length_c   1.000
_cell.angle_alpha   90.00
_cell.angle_beta   90.00
_cell.angle_gamma   90.00
#
_symmetry.space_group_name_H-M   'P 1'
#
loop_
_entity.id
_entity.type
_entity.pdbx_description
1 polymer ?
#
loop_
_entity_poly.entity_id
_entity_poly.type
_entity_poly.pdbx_seq_one_letter_code
_entity_poly.pdbx_strand_id
1 'polypeptide(L)'
;QSDLSESSAFEEPPYEGETDTQPHEAHGRGQAAGAELKLDSEEPEHQNRADTLAFGSEPQVDAASLETSPGAPYYVVLNVLGEIEGPTLLSELTVLGFAFGDKSIFHRYDDAGRERISLANAVEPGSFDLDTLDALTTPGVTFFMCASECPDAPAVFEEMRYAAVRLAEAM
;
A
#
# COMPACT_ATOMS: atom_id res chain seq x y z
N GLN A 1 -14.85 10.35 -61.43
CA GLN A 1 -14.78 11.82 -61.44
C GLN A 1 -14.96 12.32 -60.01
N SER A 2 -13.96 13.12 -59.62
CA SER A 2 -13.93 14.10 -58.52
C SER A 2 -13.65 13.47 -57.15
N ASP A 3 -12.44 13.39 -56.65
CA ASP A 3 -11.53 14.46 -56.23
C ASP A 3 -12.13 15.33 -55.13
N LEU A 4 -11.56 15.21 -53.93
CA LEU A 4 -11.11 16.33 -53.12
C LEU A 4 -10.46 15.84 -51.82
N SER A 5 -9.13 15.95 -51.82
CA SER A 5 -8.27 16.09 -50.68
C SER A 5 -8.70 17.28 -49.81
N GLU A 6 -8.77 17.12 -48.52
CA GLU A 6 -8.50 18.23 -47.60
C GLU A 6 -7.68 17.75 -46.40
N SER A 7 -6.41 18.06 -46.54
CA SER A 7 -5.40 18.07 -45.50
C SER A 7 -5.70 19.27 -44.59
N SER A 8 -6.08 19.01 -43.33
CA SER A 8 -6.08 20.04 -42.29
C SER A 8 -4.84 19.89 -41.46
N ALA A 9 -3.85 20.72 -41.79
CA ALA A 9 -2.67 20.93 -40.97
C ALA A 9 -3.07 21.60 -39.65
N PHE A 10 -2.79 20.94 -38.54
CA PHE A 10 -2.89 21.54 -37.23
C PHE A 10 -1.57 22.24 -36.92
N GLU A 11 -1.58 23.57 -36.95
CA GLU A 11 -0.46 24.43 -36.58
C GLU A 11 -0.35 24.48 -35.03
N GLU A 12 0.78 24.07 -34.53
CA GLU A 12 1.18 24.32 -33.14
C GLU A 12 1.58 25.78 -32.92
N PRO A 13 1.13 26.47 -31.86
CA PRO A 13 1.65 27.80 -31.54
C PRO A 13 3.00 27.66 -30.79
N PRO A 14 3.95 28.57 -31.05
CA PRO A 14 5.24 28.55 -30.35
C PRO A 14 5.08 29.08 -28.92
N TYR A 15 5.55 28.30 -27.98
CA TYR A 15 5.70 28.68 -26.57
C TYR A 15 7.05 29.38 -26.39
N GLU A 16 7.04 30.67 -26.23
CA GLU A 16 8.22 31.45 -25.83
C GLU A 16 8.29 31.46 -24.30
N GLY A 17 9.35 30.83 -23.78
CA GLY A 17 9.67 30.81 -22.37
C GLY A 17 10.38 32.08 -21.94
N GLU A 18 9.95 32.66 -20.85
CA GLU A 18 10.77 33.64 -20.12
C GLU A 18 11.34 32.98 -18.88
N THR A 19 12.66 32.90 -18.89
CA THR A 19 13.50 32.60 -17.74
C THR A 19 13.59 33.84 -16.88
N ASP A 20 13.12 33.77 -15.64
CA ASP A 20 13.47 34.77 -14.63
C ASP A 20 14.29 34.09 -13.54
N THR A 21 15.58 34.38 -13.61
CA THR A 21 16.60 33.99 -12.63
C THR A 21 16.82 35.18 -11.71
N GLN A 22 16.46 35.07 -10.46
CA GLN A 22 17.00 35.99 -9.45
C GLN A 22 17.58 35.23 -8.26
N PRO A 23 18.81 35.55 -7.87
CA PRO A 23 19.48 34.98 -6.71
C PRO A 23 19.15 35.78 -5.46
N HIS A 24 18.73 35.12 -4.39
CA HIS A 24 18.72 35.74 -3.07
C HIS A 24 19.98 35.38 -2.29
N GLU A 25 20.74 36.44 -2.04
CA GLU A 25 21.96 36.46 -1.24
C GLU A 25 21.71 36.14 0.24
N ALA A 26 22.72 35.51 0.79
CA ALA A 26 22.89 35.20 2.20
C ALA A 26 23.10 36.47 3.05
N HIS A 27 22.55 36.48 4.26
CA HIS A 27 23.17 37.15 5.42
C HIS A 27 22.56 36.65 6.72
N GLY A 28 23.39 36.25 7.66
CA GLY A 28 22.97 36.04 9.05
C GLY A 28 23.99 35.24 9.86
N ARG A 29 25.10 35.83 10.22
CA ARG A 29 26.01 35.38 11.29
C ARG A 29 25.32 35.49 12.66
N GLY A 30 25.53 34.51 13.53
CA GLY A 30 25.21 34.56 14.97
C GLY A 30 25.82 33.33 15.65
N GLN A 31 26.92 33.52 16.10
CA GLN A 31 27.69 33.49 17.33
C GLN A 31 27.42 32.29 18.27
N ALA A 32 28.55 31.64 18.55
CA ALA A 32 28.78 30.63 19.55
C ALA A 32 28.43 31.10 20.98
N ALA A 33 27.85 30.22 21.77
CA ALA A 33 27.98 30.25 23.21
C ALA A 33 28.16 28.82 23.70
N GLY A 34 29.31 28.55 24.26
CA GLY A 34 29.65 27.30 24.90
C GLY A 34 28.88 27.11 26.21
N ALA A 35 28.52 25.90 26.44
CA ALA A 35 28.13 25.43 27.76
C ALA A 35 28.85 24.10 27.99
N GLU A 36 29.81 24.17 28.89
CA GLU A 36 30.48 23.02 29.52
C GLU A 36 29.42 22.17 30.23
N LEU A 37 29.33 20.91 29.88
CA LEU A 37 28.65 19.93 30.67
C LEU A 37 29.64 19.05 31.42
N LYS A 38 29.58 19.21 32.74
CA LYS A 38 30.29 18.40 33.72
C LYS A 38 29.92 16.94 33.59
N LEU A 39 30.95 16.14 33.49
CA LEU A 39 30.91 14.70 33.70
C LEU A 39 30.70 14.48 35.21
N ASP A 40 29.53 13.94 35.58
CA ASP A 40 29.37 13.27 36.86
C ASP A 40 29.26 11.78 36.59
N SER A 41 30.35 11.12 36.97
CA SER A 41 30.47 9.68 37.00
C SER A 41 29.86 9.17 38.29
N GLU A 42 28.72 8.53 38.19
CA GLU A 42 28.29 7.62 39.27
C GLU A 42 27.85 6.32 38.61
N GLU A 43 28.73 5.35 38.71
CA GLU A 43 28.41 3.94 38.57
C GLU A 43 27.60 3.47 39.81
N PRO A 44 26.51 2.77 39.62
CA PRO A 44 26.06 1.83 40.67
C PRO A 44 26.40 0.39 40.28
N GLU A 45 26.97 -0.21 41.26
CA GLU A 45 27.47 -1.55 41.40
C GLU A 45 26.59 -2.67 40.81
N HIS A 46 27.26 -3.58 40.11
CA HIS A 46 26.76 -4.88 39.72
C HIS A 46 26.31 -5.69 40.95
N GLN A 47 25.01 -5.86 41.09
CA GLN A 47 24.47 -6.99 41.79
C GLN A 47 24.02 -8.06 40.81
N ASN A 48 24.92 -8.98 40.61
CA ASN A 48 24.72 -10.24 39.94
C ASN A 48 23.68 -11.06 40.71
N ARG A 49 22.43 -11.04 40.28
CA ARG A 49 21.41 -11.98 40.68
C ARG A 49 21.09 -12.83 39.46
N ALA A 50 21.65 -14.03 39.50
CA ALA A 50 21.19 -15.15 38.71
C ALA A 50 19.73 -15.43 39.12
N ASP A 51 18.78 -14.87 38.38
CA ASP A 51 17.39 -15.27 38.41
C ASP A 51 17.12 -16.14 37.18
N THR A 52 16.93 -17.39 37.53
CA THR A 52 16.34 -18.48 36.75
C THR A 52 15.38 -17.95 35.70
N LEU A 53 15.71 -18.18 34.42
CA LEU A 53 14.77 -18.03 33.32
C LEU A 53 13.63 -19.04 33.51
N ALA A 54 12.63 -18.62 34.26
CA ALA A 54 11.33 -19.24 34.19
C ALA A 54 10.81 -18.94 32.74
N PHE A 55 10.82 -19.97 31.92
CA PHE A 55 10.05 -20.03 30.68
C PHE A 55 8.59 -19.89 31.10
N GLY A 56 8.15 -18.63 31.23
CA GLY A 56 6.78 -18.27 31.57
C GLY A 56 5.89 -18.49 30.37
N SER A 57 5.00 -19.43 30.52
CA SER A 57 3.65 -19.51 29.98
C SER A 57 3.47 -18.86 28.59
N GLU A 58 3.32 -19.71 27.59
CA GLU A 58 2.66 -19.33 26.34
C GLU A 58 1.40 -18.51 26.67
N PRO A 59 1.18 -17.37 25.98
CA PRO A 59 -0.09 -16.69 26.14
C PRO A 59 -1.19 -17.67 25.71
N GLN A 60 -1.92 -18.19 26.69
CA GLN A 60 -3.18 -18.84 26.44
C GLN A 60 -4.09 -17.77 25.82
N VAL A 61 -4.16 -17.76 24.52
CA VAL A 61 -5.24 -17.10 23.78
C VAL A 61 -6.49 -17.88 24.13
N ASP A 62 -7.26 -17.37 25.08
CA ASP A 62 -8.59 -17.90 25.36
C ASP A 62 -9.39 -17.89 24.08
N ALA A 63 -9.60 -19.06 23.50
CA ALA A 63 -10.43 -19.27 22.31
C ALA A 63 -11.89 -18.81 22.53
N ALA A 64 -12.24 -18.40 23.74
CA ALA A 64 -13.55 -17.87 24.10
C ALA A 64 -13.76 -16.37 23.79
N SER A 65 -12.72 -15.63 23.37
CA SER A 65 -12.85 -14.19 23.12
C SER A 65 -13.13 -13.84 21.64
N LEU A 66 -13.34 -14.82 20.76
CA LEU A 66 -13.86 -14.60 19.41
C LEU A 66 -15.40 -14.70 19.44
N GLU A 67 -16.04 -13.97 20.35
CA GLU A 67 -17.47 -13.73 20.27
C GLU A 67 -17.70 -12.74 19.09
N THR A 68 -17.72 -13.30 17.88
CA THR A 68 -18.25 -12.61 16.72
C THR A 68 -19.71 -12.32 17.02
N SER A 69 -20.04 -11.05 17.23
CA SER A 69 -21.43 -10.61 17.40
C SER A 69 -22.27 -11.20 16.26
N PRO A 70 -23.40 -11.86 16.54
CA PRO A 70 -24.25 -12.42 15.49
C PRO A 70 -24.63 -11.31 14.49
N GLY A 71 -24.20 -11.43 13.23
CA GLY A 71 -24.49 -10.47 12.17
C GLY A 71 -23.38 -9.45 11.87
N ALA A 72 -22.24 -9.46 12.56
CA ALA A 72 -21.10 -8.66 12.15
C ALA A 72 -20.45 -9.26 10.87
N PRO A 73 -20.08 -8.42 9.87
CA PRO A 73 -19.36 -8.90 8.70
C PRO A 73 -17.97 -9.43 9.10
N TYR A 74 -17.59 -10.58 8.54
CA TYR A 74 -16.24 -11.09 8.73
C TYR A 74 -15.51 -11.20 7.39
N TYR A 75 -14.24 -10.82 7.43
CA TYR A 75 -13.38 -10.74 6.27
C TYR A 75 -12.32 -11.83 6.31
N VAL A 76 -12.03 -12.38 5.13
CA VAL A 76 -10.84 -13.20 4.90
C VAL A 76 -9.82 -12.31 4.22
N VAL A 77 -8.58 -12.35 4.71
CA VAL A 77 -7.49 -11.49 4.27
C VAL A 77 -6.30 -12.33 3.82
N LEU A 78 -5.66 -11.94 2.73
CA LEU A 78 -4.45 -12.54 2.18
C LEU A 78 -3.44 -11.44 1.83
N ASN A 79 -2.25 -11.51 2.42
CA ASN A 79 -1.19 -10.56 2.13
C ASN A 79 -0.18 -11.16 1.14
N VAL A 80 0.21 -10.38 0.15
CA VAL A 80 1.36 -10.64 -0.73
C VAL A 80 2.43 -9.62 -0.36
N LEU A 81 3.55 -10.12 0.15
CA LEU A 81 4.65 -9.28 0.62
C LEU A 81 5.86 -9.44 -0.30
N GLY A 82 6.46 -8.33 -0.66
CA GLY A 82 7.61 -8.24 -1.57
C GLY A 82 7.60 -6.87 -2.22
N GLU A 83 8.69 -6.53 -2.90
CA GLU A 83 8.76 -5.28 -3.64
C GLU A 83 7.94 -5.39 -4.93
N ILE A 84 6.86 -4.64 -5.02
CA ILE A 84 5.93 -4.66 -6.15
C ILE A 84 5.96 -3.30 -6.84
N GLU A 85 6.31 -3.30 -8.13
CA GLU A 85 6.25 -2.11 -8.96
C GLU A 85 4.83 -1.86 -9.47
N GLY A 86 4.40 -0.60 -9.48
CA GLY A 86 3.06 -0.21 -9.89
C GLY A 86 2.66 -0.66 -11.31
N PRO A 87 3.52 -0.54 -12.34
CA PRO A 87 3.22 -1.05 -13.67
C PRO A 87 2.98 -2.57 -13.71
N THR A 88 3.77 -3.34 -12.98
CA THR A 88 3.59 -4.79 -12.84
C THR A 88 2.26 -5.09 -12.14
N LEU A 89 1.99 -4.41 -11.03
CA LEU A 89 0.73 -4.53 -10.30
C LEU A 89 -0.46 -4.26 -11.19
N LEU A 90 -0.49 -3.12 -11.90
CA LEU A 90 -1.59 -2.73 -12.77
C LEU A 90 -1.82 -3.74 -13.90
N SER A 91 -0.73 -4.22 -14.52
CA SER A 91 -0.78 -5.21 -15.59
C SER A 91 -1.42 -6.53 -15.12
N GLU A 92 -0.94 -7.08 -14.01
CA GLU A 92 -1.44 -8.34 -13.46
C GLU A 92 -2.89 -8.21 -12.99
N LEU A 93 -3.24 -7.11 -12.30
CA LEU A 93 -4.61 -6.88 -11.83
C LEU A 93 -5.59 -6.74 -13.01
N THR A 94 -5.18 -6.10 -14.10
CA THR A 94 -6.00 -5.99 -15.31
C THR A 94 -6.27 -7.37 -15.92
N VAL A 95 -5.25 -8.21 -16.03
CA VAL A 95 -5.38 -9.59 -16.55
C VAL A 95 -6.28 -10.43 -15.64
N LEU A 96 -6.22 -10.22 -14.33
CA LEU A 96 -7.03 -10.90 -13.32
C LEU A 96 -8.46 -10.36 -13.20
N GLY A 97 -8.81 -9.32 -13.98
CA GLY A 97 -10.15 -8.74 -14.01
C GLY A 97 -10.47 -7.83 -12.83
N PHE A 98 -9.46 -7.25 -12.20
CA PHE A 98 -9.65 -6.19 -11.22
C PHE A 98 -9.81 -4.83 -11.93
N ALA A 99 -10.65 -3.99 -11.35
CA ALA A 99 -10.85 -2.61 -11.77
C ALA A 99 -10.59 -1.68 -10.58
N PHE A 100 -10.00 -0.51 -10.86
CA PHE A 100 -9.86 0.53 -9.86
C PHE A 100 -11.22 1.15 -9.57
N GLY A 101 -11.53 1.39 -8.29
CA GLY A 101 -12.85 1.83 -7.88
C GLY A 101 -12.90 2.57 -6.56
N ASP A 102 -13.95 2.35 -5.82
CA ASP A 102 -14.24 3.00 -4.56
C ASP A 102 -13.07 2.91 -3.58
N LYS A 103 -12.95 3.91 -2.70
CA LYS A 103 -11.87 4.03 -1.70
C LYS A 103 -10.46 4.07 -2.31
N SER A 104 -10.35 4.31 -3.64
CA SER A 104 -9.07 4.31 -4.35
C SER A 104 -8.31 3.00 -4.21
N ILE A 105 -9.00 1.88 -4.30
CA ILE A 105 -8.46 0.52 -4.29
C ILE A 105 -8.97 -0.28 -5.49
N PHE A 106 -8.45 -1.47 -5.71
CA PHE A 106 -8.88 -2.35 -6.79
C PHE A 106 -9.94 -3.32 -6.31
N HIS A 107 -10.93 -3.58 -7.16
CA HIS A 107 -12.03 -4.51 -6.89
C HIS A 107 -12.23 -5.48 -8.05
N ARG A 108 -12.60 -6.69 -7.73
CA ARG A 108 -13.11 -7.67 -8.69
C ARG A 108 -14.58 -7.94 -8.43
N TYR A 109 -15.37 -7.85 -9.47
CA TYR A 109 -16.82 -8.00 -9.42
C TYR A 109 -17.25 -9.31 -10.09
N ASP A 110 -18.43 -9.81 -9.71
CA ASP A 110 -19.08 -10.90 -10.44
C ASP A 110 -19.89 -10.35 -11.62
N ASP A 111 -20.48 -11.27 -12.41
CA ASP A 111 -21.31 -10.93 -13.58
C ASP A 111 -22.55 -10.09 -13.22
N ALA A 112 -22.97 -10.09 -11.97
CA ALA A 112 -24.07 -9.28 -11.46
C ALA A 112 -23.60 -7.91 -10.92
N GLY A 113 -22.30 -7.59 -11.02
CA GLY A 113 -21.71 -6.34 -10.53
C GLY A 113 -21.55 -6.26 -9.03
N ARG A 114 -21.57 -7.40 -8.32
CA ARG A 114 -21.32 -7.44 -6.87
C ARG A 114 -19.82 -7.58 -6.62
N GLU A 115 -19.30 -6.80 -5.68
CA GLU A 115 -17.92 -6.90 -5.23
C GLU A 115 -17.66 -8.27 -4.62
N ARG A 116 -16.59 -8.92 -5.06
CA ARG A 116 -16.19 -10.25 -4.61
C ARG A 116 -14.87 -10.21 -3.84
N ILE A 117 -13.90 -9.54 -4.40
CA ILE A 117 -12.54 -9.45 -3.87
C ILE A 117 -12.09 -8.00 -4.02
N SER A 118 -11.46 -7.47 -3.00
CA SER A 118 -10.81 -6.17 -3.02
C SER A 118 -9.33 -6.29 -2.75
N LEU A 119 -8.55 -5.34 -3.26
CA LEU A 119 -7.11 -5.27 -3.07
C LEU A 119 -6.70 -3.85 -2.69
N ALA A 120 -6.05 -3.73 -1.55
CA ALA A 120 -5.50 -2.50 -1.01
C ALA A 120 -3.97 -2.52 -0.96
N ASN A 121 -3.36 -1.35 -0.88
CA ASN A 121 -1.94 -1.23 -0.59
C ASN A 121 -1.66 -1.67 0.86
N ALA A 122 -0.55 -2.38 1.10
CA ALA A 122 -0.14 -2.75 2.45
C ALA A 122 0.43 -1.56 3.27
N VAL A 123 0.71 -0.44 2.59
CA VAL A 123 1.20 0.81 3.22
C VAL A 123 0.05 1.78 3.39
N GLU A 124 -0.04 2.41 4.56
CA GLU A 124 -1.03 3.46 4.80
C GLU A 124 -0.92 4.60 3.78
N PRO A 125 -2.05 5.13 3.32
CA PRO A 125 -3.43 4.94 3.79
C PRO A 125 -4.16 3.69 3.25
N GLY A 126 -3.49 2.76 2.59
CA GLY A 126 -4.07 1.55 2.03
C GLY A 126 -4.66 1.73 0.62
N SER A 127 -4.64 2.93 0.09
CA SER A 127 -5.15 3.29 -1.24
C SER A 127 -4.03 3.37 -2.28
N PHE A 128 -4.44 3.47 -3.54
CA PHE A 128 -3.57 3.75 -4.68
C PHE A 128 -3.97 5.08 -5.32
N ASP A 129 -3.01 5.70 -5.96
CA ASP A 129 -3.23 6.88 -6.79
C ASP A 129 -2.81 6.53 -8.23
N LEU A 130 -3.76 6.54 -9.16
CA LEU A 130 -3.51 6.18 -10.54
C LEU A 130 -2.54 7.13 -11.25
N ASP A 131 -2.51 8.41 -10.85
CA ASP A 131 -1.63 9.40 -11.46
C ASP A 131 -0.16 9.16 -11.11
N THR A 132 0.11 8.50 -9.98
CA THR A 132 1.46 8.18 -9.48
C THR A 132 1.77 6.69 -9.51
N LEU A 133 0.86 5.86 -9.99
CA LEU A 133 0.98 4.40 -9.96
C LEU A 133 2.19 3.91 -10.77
N ASP A 134 2.53 4.57 -11.87
CA ASP A 134 3.69 4.22 -12.70
C ASP A 134 5.04 4.35 -11.97
N ALA A 135 5.09 5.22 -10.96
CA ALA A 135 6.27 5.43 -10.12
C ALA A 135 6.16 4.74 -8.76
N LEU A 136 5.07 4.04 -8.50
CA LEU A 136 4.85 3.37 -7.23
C LEU A 136 5.78 2.18 -7.08
N THR A 137 6.37 2.05 -5.88
CA THR A 137 6.94 0.80 -5.37
C THR A 137 6.35 0.57 -3.99
N THR A 138 5.74 -0.60 -3.77
CA THR A 138 5.14 -0.96 -2.48
C THR A 138 5.75 -2.25 -1.93
N PRO A 139 5.92 -2.38 -0.59
CA PRO A 139 6.41 -3.60 0.03
C PRO A 139 5.36 -4.71 0.10
N GLY A 140 4.15 -4.48 -0.42
CA GLY A 140 3.12 -5.49 -0.46
C GLY A 140 1.73 -4.95 -0.72
N VAL A 141 0.81 -5.89 -0.91
CA VAL A 141 -0.62 -5.62 -1.07
C VAL A 141 -1.46 -6.59 -0.25
N THR A 142 -2.67 -6.19 0.04
CA THR A 142 -3.62 -6.93 0.85
C THR A 142 -4.88 -7.23 0.04
N PHE A 143 -5.11 -8.49 -0.26
CA PHE A 143 -6.39 -8.96 -0.79
C PHE A 143 -7.36 -9.22 0.37
N PHE A 144 -8.62 -8.91 0.17
CA PHE A 144 -9.66 -9.24 1.15
C PHE A 144 -11.01 -9.48 0.48
N MET A 145 -11.85 -10.27 1.16
CA MET A 145 -13.21 -10.55 0.78
C MET A 145 -14.12 -10.58 2.01
N CYS A 146 -15.36 -10.15 1.89
CA CYS A 146 -16.36 -10.31 2.94
C CYS A 146 -16.99 -11.69 2.82
N ALA A 147 -16.54 -12.63 3.66
CA ALA A 147 -17.01 -14.02 3.56
C ALA A 147 -18.46 -14.19 4.02
N SER A 148 -18.95 -13.32 4.92
CA SER A 148 -20.37 -13.35 5.36
C SER A 148 -21.35 -12.90 4.28
N GLU A 149 -20.88 -12.14 3.27
CA GLU A 149 -21.71 -11.65 2.18
C GLU A 149 -21.59 -12.50 0.90
N CYS A 150 -20.67 -13.47 0.90
CA CYS A 150 -20.45 -14.38 -0.23
C CYS A 150 -21.15 -15.71 -0.02
N PRO A 151 -22.22 -16.05 -0.77
CA PRO A 151 -22.88 -17.34 -0.67
C PRO A 151 -21.96 -18.53 -0.98
N ASP A 152 -20.95 -18.31 -1.80
CA ASP A 152 -19.94 -19.28 -2.25
C ASP A 152 -18.53 -18.88 -1.80
N ALA A 153 -18.41 -18.40 -0.56
CA ALA A 153 -17.15 -17.91 0.01
C ALA A 153 -15.92 -18.83 -0.23
N PRO A 154 -16.02 -20.16 -0.18
CA PRO A 154 -14.90 -21.03 -0.51
C PRO A 154 -14.40 -20.87 -1.96
N ALA A 155 -15.29 -20.70 -2.93
CA ALA A 155 -14.92 -20.51 -4.33
C ALA A 155 -14.27 -19.15 -4.54
N VAL A 156 -14.81 -18.08 -3.91
CA VAL A 156 -14.21 -16.74 -3.95
C VAL A 156 -12.83 -16.72 -3.29
N PHE A 157 -12.65 -17.44 -2.21
CA PHE A 157 -11.34 -17.59 -1.58
C PHE A 157 -10.31 -18.24 -2.50
N GLU A 158 -10.69 -19.30 -3.24
CA GLU A 158 -9.80 -19.92 -4.21
C GLU A 158 -9.43 -18.98 -5.36
N GLU A 159 -10.39 -18.16 -5.83
CA GLU A 159 -10.11 -17.10 -6.81
C GLU A 159 -9.15 -16.04 -6.24
N MET A 160 -9.35 -15.61 -5.00
CA MET A 160 -8.47 -14.67 -4.30
C MET A 160 -7.06 -15.26 -4.13
N ARG A 161 -6.95 -16.50 -3.71
CA ARG A 161 -5.68 -17.21 -3.56
C ARG A 161 -4.95 -17.33 -4.91
N TYR A 162 -5.68 -17.67 -5.98
CA TYR A 162 -5.11 -17.72 -7.33
C TYR A 162 -4.54 -16.35 -7.74
N ALA A 163 -5.29 -15.27 -7.51
CA ALA A 163 -4.85 -13.92 -7.85
C ALA A 163 -3.59 -13.53 -7.05
N ALA A 164 -3.55 -13.85 -5.76
CA ALA A 164 -2.40 -13.59 -4.90
C ALA A 164 -1.14 -14.35 -5.36
N VAL A 165 -1.28 -15.62 -5.72
CA VAL A 165 -0.16 -16.44 -6.24
C VAL A 165 0.34 -15.88 -7.56
N ARG A 166 -0.57 -15.55 -8.49
CA ARG A 166 -0.21 -14.97 -9.79
C ARG A 166 0.58 -13.67 -9.63
N LEU A 167 0.14 -12.80 -8.73
CA LEU A 167 0.87 -11.56 -8.46
C LEU A 167 2.24 -11.83 -7.84
N ALA A 168 2.33 -12.77 -6.90
CA ALA A 168 3.60 -13.13 -6.28
C ALA A 168 4.61 -13.76 -7.26
N GLU A 169 4.14 -14.44 -8.32
CA GLU A 169 4.99 -14.99 -9.37
C GLU A 169 5.49 -13.93 -10.37
N ALA A 170 4.85 -12.78 -10.43
CA ALA A 170 5.17 -11.69 -11.35
C ALA A 170 6.18 -10.67 -10.77
N MET A 171 6.49 -10.76 -9.46
CA MET A 171 7.38 -9.86 -8.73
C MET A 171 8.87 -10.13 -8.93
#